data_e7e79f8896a1fa751d7b35d210f90f7a
#
_entry.id   e7e79f8896a1fa751d7b35d210f90f7a
#
_cell.length_a   1.000
_cell.length_b   1.000
_cell.length_c   1.000
_cell.angle_alpha   90.00
_cell.angle_beta   90.00
_cell.angle_gamma   90.00
#
_symmetry.space_group_name_H-M   'P 1'
#
loop_
_entity.id
_entity.type
_entity.pdbx_description
1 polymer ?
#
loop_
_entity_poly.entity_id
_entity_poly.type
_entity_poly.pdbx_seq_one_letter_code
_entity_poly.pdbx_strand_id
1 'polypeptide(L)'
;MKKLSLQEVLEGIEDTRRERSVWYPLQEVLFIILTAVICGATSYTKVEMFGKSKEKWLKKYIGLEKGVPDACTFRNVIKAIDTEQLHQVFVEWMKQAVETVSGVAAVGGKQARRTKSGKRKPLHVVSAFSTESGLVLGQLACEEKATR
;
A
#
# COMPACT_ATOMS: atom_id res chain seq x y z
N MET A 1 24.80 6.14 3.96
CA MET A 1 24.09 4.97 3.38
C MET A 1 23.27 5.42 2.17
N LYS A 2 23.32 4.66 1.07
CA LYS A 2 22.51 4.95 -0.10
C LYS A 2 21.03 4.74 0.28
N LYS A 3 20.20 5.78 0.13
CA LYS A 3 18.74 5.65 0.32
C LYS A 3 18.17 4.83 -0.86
N LEU A 4 17.43 3.78 -0.57
CA LEU A 4 16.77 2.97 -1.58
C LEU A 4 15.63 3.75 -2.24
N SER A 5 15.53 3.68 -3.55
CA SER A 5 14.38 4.21 -4.27
C SER A 5 13.14 3.34 -4.02
N LEU A 6 11.95 3.89 -4.25
CA LEU A 6 10.72 3.11 -4.12
C LEU A 6 10.72 1.88 -5.06
N GLN A 7 11.31 2.00 -6.25
CA GLN A 7 11.43 0.89 -7.20
C GLN A 7 12.29 -0.24 -6.63
N GLU A 8 13.50 0.08 -6.12
CA GLU A 8 14.41 -0.93 -5.53
C GLU A 8 13.76 -1.67 -4.35
N VAL A 9 12.95 -0.96 -3.58
CA VAL A 9 12.21 -1.53 -2.44
C VAL A 9 11.09 -2.48 -2.91
N LEU A 10 10.37 -2.13 -3.96
CA LEU A 10 9.29 -2.96 -4.52
C LEU A 10 9.81 -4.22 -5.23
N GLU A 11 11.05 -4.23 -5.70
CA GLU A 11 11.69 -5.42 -6.29
C GLU A 11 11.84 -6.57 -5.28
N GLY A 12 11.88 -6.26 -3.98
CA GLY A 12 11.95 -7.24 -2.90
C GLY A 12 10.62 -7.96 -2.60
N ILE A 13 9.51 -7.56 -3.23
CA ILE A 13 8.21 -8.18 -3.00
C ILE A 13 8.02 -9.38 -3.93
N GLU A 14 7.72 -10.53 -3.34
CA GLU A 14 7.48 -11.76 -4.09
C GLU A 14 6.16 -11.70 -4.86
N ASP A 15 6.22 -12.01 -6.15
CA ASP A 15 5.02 -12.13 -7.00
C ASP A 15 4.42 -13.53 -6.87
N THR A 16 3.43 -13.67 -6.02
CA THR A 16 2.72 -14.93 -5.77
C THR A 16 1.63 -15.24 -6.81
N ARG A 17 1.46 -14.40 -7.83
CA ARG A 17 0.48 -14.60 -8.89
C ARG A 17 0.90 -15.76 -9.80
N ARG A 18 -0.09 -16.49 -10.34
CA ARG A 18 0.17 -17.52 -11.34
C ARG A 18 0.69 -16.87 -12.62
N GLU A 19 1.74 -17.42 -13.23
CA GLU A 19 2.38 -16.91 -14.46
C GLU A 19 1.38 -16.55 -15.58
N ARG A 20 0.33 -17.38 -15.76
CA ARG A 20 -0.75 -17.13 -16.74
C ARG A 20 -1.58 -15.87 -16.46
N SER A 21 -1.50 -15.33 -15.23
CA SER A 21 -2.25 -14.15 -14.80
C SER A 21 -1.39 -12.89 -14.78
N VAL A 22 -0.10 -12.99 -15.09
CA VAL A 22 0.84 -11.89 -15.05
C VAL A 22 0.87 -11.19 -16.40
N TRP A 23 -0.06 -10.25 -16.62
CA TRP A 23 -0.02 -9.38 -17.79
C TRP A 23 0.81 -8.12 -17.53
N TYR A 24 0.74 -7.58 -16.32
CA TYR A 24 1.48 -6.41 -15.87
C TYR A 24 2.52 -6.81 -14.82
N PRO A 25 3.77 -6.32 -14.89
CA PRO A 25 4.78 -6.53 -13.85
C PRO A 25 4.28 -6.05 -12.48
N LEU A 26 4.53 -6.84 -11.43
CA LEU A 26 4.05 -6.53 -10.08
C LEU A 26 4.55 -5.16 -9.60
N GLN A 27 5.84 -4.89 -9.83
CA GLN A 27 6.51 -3.66 -9.43
C GLN A 27 5.86 -2.42 -10.04
N GLU A 28 5.49 -2.50 -11.33
CA GLU A 28 4.79 -1.40 -12.01
C GLU A 28 3.42 -1.14 -11.41
N VAL A 29 2.64 -2.22 -11.17
CA VAL A 29 1.31 -2.12 -10.57
C VAL A 29 1.38 -1.51 -9.17
N LEU A 30 2.30 -1.99 -8.34
CA LEU A 30 2.48 -1.49 -6.98
C LEU A 30 2.99 -0.04 -6.96
N PHE A 31 3.91 0.31 -7.86
CA PHE A 31 4.40 1.69 -7.98
C PHE A 31 3.27 2.66 -8.31
N ILE A 32 2.38 2.31 -9.24
CA ILE A 32 1.22 3.15 -9.60
C ILE A 32 0.28 3.28 -8.40
N ILE A 33 -0.04 2.17 -7.72
CA ILE A 33 -0.94 2.21 -6.55
C ILE A 33 -0.38 3.11 -5.46
N LEU A 34 0.89 2.90 -5.06
CA LEU A 34 1.50 3.65 -3.97
C LEU A 34 1.62 5.14 -4.29
N THR A 35 2.05 5.50 -5.49
CA THR A 35 2.14 6.90 -5.91
C THR A 35 0.76 7.56 -5.99
N ALA A 36 -0.26 6.85 -6.49
CA ALA A 36 -1.63 7.34 -6.52
C ALA A 36 -2.20 7.57 -5.12
N VAL A 37 -1.96 6.63 -4.18
CA VAL A 37 -2.41 6.75 -2.78
C VAL A 37 -1.72 7.93 -2.08
N ILE A 38 -0.43 8.11 -2.27
CA ILE A 38 0.31 9.29 -1.76
C ILE A 38 -0.29 10.59 -2.31
N CYS A 39 -0.74 10.59 -3.57
CA CYS A 39 -1.43 11.70 -4.19
C CYS A 39 -2.92 11.82 -3.85
N GLY A 40 -3.42 11.01 -2.90
CA GLY A 40 -4.78 11.11 -2.37
C GLY A 40 -5.84 10.22 -3.05
N ALA A 41 -5.44 9.22 -3.85
CA ALA A 41 -6.37 8.24 -4.39
C ALA A 41 -6.96 7.37 -3.26
N THR A 42 -8.29 7.24 -3.23
CA THR A 42 -9.04 6.52 -2.19
C THR A 42 -9.81 5.31 -2.72
N SER A 43 -9.64 4.98 -3.99
CA SER A 43 -10.28 3.84 -4.64
C SER A 43 -9.46 3.37 -5.84
N TYR A 44 -9.65 2.13 -6.27
CA TYR A 44 -8.97 1.60 -7.46
C TYR A 44 -9.32 2.35 -8.75
N THR A 45 -10.55 2.86 -8.86
CA THR A 45 -10.94 3.73 -9.98
C THR A 45 -10.12 5.02 -10.00
N LYS A 46 -9.88 5.64 -8.84
CA LYS A 46 -9.02 6.83 -8.75
C LYS A 46 -7.56 6.51 -9.04
N VAL A 47 -7.08 5.31 -8.67
CA VAL A 47 -5.74 4.84 -9.05
C VAL A 47 -5.61 4.72 -10.57
N GLU A 48 -6.60 4.15 -11.25
CA GLU A 48 -6.64 4.06 -12.71
C GLU A 48 -6.64 5.45 -13.35
N MET A 49 -7.49 6.36 -12.87
CA MET A 49 -7.54 7.75 -13.35
C MET A 49 -6.20 8.46 -13.17
N PHE A 50 -5.57 8.32 -12.01
CA PHE A 50 -4.24 8.86 -11.72
C PHE A 50 -3.21 8.29 -12.71
N GLY A 51 -3.17 6.97 -12.88
CA GLY A 51 -2.24 6.31 -13.80
C GLY A 51 -2.37 6.85 -15.23
N LYS A 52 -3.59 6.93 -15.73
CA LYS A 52 -3.86 7.48 -17.08
C LYS A 52 -3.48 8.95 -17.21
N SER A 53 -3.78 9.78 -16.20
CA SER A 53 -3.46 11.20 -16.24
C SER A 53 -1.97 11.49 -16.10
N LYS A 54 -1.22 10.61 -15.43
CA LYS A 54 0.21 10.75 -15.15
C LYS A 54 1.10 9.76 -15.92
N GLU A 55 0.57 9.13 -16.95
CA GLU A 55 1.27 8.09 -17.71
C GLU A 55 2.65 8.52 -18.20
N LYS A 56 2.76 9.74 -18.76
CA LYS A 56 4.03 10.30 -19.21
C LYS A 56 5.06 10.47 -18.09
N TRP A 57 4.60 10.82 -16.89
CA TRP A 57 5.46 10.96 -15.72
C TRP A 57 5.86 9.57 -15.20
N LEU A 58 4.92 8.63 -15.11
CA LEU A 58 5.17 7.27 -14.66
C LEU A 58 6.20 6.56 -15.56
N LYS A 59 6.13 6.75 -16.88
CA LYS A 59 7.11 6.19 -17.85
C LYS A 59 8.56 6.63 -17.63
N LYS A 60 8.80 7.65 -16.81
CA LYS A 60 10.18 8.03 -16.42
C LYS A 60 10.77 7.10 -15.36
N TYR A 61 9.93 6.36 -14.64
CA TYR A 61 10.31 5.52 -13.51
C TYR A 61 10.05 4.03 -13.75
N ILE A 62 9.01 3.72 -14.50
CA ILE A 62 8.57 2.35 -14.81
C ILE A 62 8.29 2.22 -16.30
N GLY A 63 8.41 0.99 -16.84
CA GLY A 63 8.34 0.76 -18.29
C GLY A 63 6.98 1.10 -18.90
N LEU A 64 5.88 0.63 -18.28
CA LEU A 64 4.50 0.74 -18.77
C LEU A 64 4.33 0.33 -20.24
N GLU A 65 5.03 -0.72 -20.67
CA GLU A 65 4.98 -1.20 -22.07
C GLU A 65 3.57 -1.61 -22.49
N LYS A 66 2.77 -2.09 -21.53
CA LYS A 66 1.38 -2.52 -21.75
C LYS A 66 0.35 -1.47 -21.31
N GLY A 67 0.80 -0.25 -21.06
CA GLY A 67 -0.04 0.85 -20.58
C GLY A 67 -0.45 0.72 -19.12
N VAL A 68 -1.42 1.52 -18.71
CA VAL A 68 -1.91 1.59 -17.34
C VAL A 68 -2.99 0.52 -17.11
N PRO A 69 -2.87 -0.31 -16.06
CA PRO A 69 -3.90 -1.27 -15.69
C PRO A 69 -5.25 -0.62 -15.35
N ASP A 70 -6.31 -1.37 -15.49
CA ASP A 70 -7.65 -0.96 -15.05
C ASP A 70 -7.86 -1.16 -13.54
N ALA A 71 -8.93 -0.60 -13.01
CA ALA A 71 -9.28 -0.69 -11.59
C ALA A 71 -9.46 -2.14 -11.10
N CYS A 72 -9.94 -3.03 -11.97
CA CYS A 72 -10.14 -4.44 -11.66
C CYS A 72 -8.80 -5.16 -11.48
N THR A 73 -7.84 -4.87 -12.36
CA THR A 73 -6.46 -5.40 -12.28
C THR A 73 -5.78 -4.95 -11.00
N PHE A 74 -5.83 -3.67 -10.65
CA PHE A 74 -5.26 -3.17 -9.38
C PHE A 74 -5.83 -3.91 -8.17
N ARG A 75 -7.16 -4.07 -8.11
CA ARG A 75 -7.82 -4.81 -7.04
C ARG A 75 -7.39 -6.27 -6.96
N ASN A 76 -7.28 -6.94 -8.10
CA ASN A 76 -6.92 -8.36 -8.15
C ASN A 76 -5.46 -8.58 -7.74
N VAL A 77 -4.56 -7.70 -8.13
CA VAL A 77 -3.15 -7.74 -7.71
C VAL A 77 -3.04 -7.61 -6.19
N ILE A 78 -3.68 -6.60 -5.60
CA ILE A 78 -3.65 -6.42 -4.13
C ILE A 78 -4.25 -7.61 -3.37
N LYS A 79 -5.25 -8.29 -3.95
CA LYS A 79 -5.80 -9.52 -3.33
C LYS A 79 -4.87 -10.73 -3.43
N ALA A 80 -3.99 -10.76 -4.42
CA ALA A 80 -3.11 -11.88 -4.70
C ALA A 80 -1.76 -11.82 -3.97
N ILE A 81 -1.30 -10.62 -3.60
CA ILE A 81 0.00 -10.44 -2.93
C ILE A 81 -0.13 -10.61 -1.41
N ASP A 82 1.01 -10.87 -0.77
CA ASP A 82 1.14 -10.78 0.68
C ASP A 82 1.14 -9.30 1.12
N THR A 83 0.00 -8.86 1.65
CA THR A 83 -0.17 -7.46 2.09
C THR A 83 0.66 -7.12 3.32
N GLU A 84 1.01 -8.11 4.14
CA GLU A 84 1.90 -7.91 5.29
C GLU A 84 3.33 -7.61 4.82
N GLN A 85 3.82 -8.37 3.83
CA GLN A 85 5.12 -8.12 3.22
C GLN A 85 5.16 -6.71 2.56
N LEU A 86 4.12 -6.34 1.82
CA LEU A 86 4.01 -4.99 1.24
C LEU A 86 4.05 -3.91 2.33
N HIS A 87 3.33 -4.11 3.43
CA HIS A 87 3.31 -3.17 4.55
C HIS A 87 4.68 -3.01 5.18
N GLN A 88 5.36 -4.12 5.49
CA GLN A 88 6.70 -4.11 6.10
C GLN A 88 7.73 -3.39 5.21
N VAL A 89 7.75 -3.72 3.93
CA VAL A 89 8.63 -3.11 2.93
C VAL A 89 8.38 -1.61 2.80
N PHE A 90 7.11 -1.20 2.77
CA PHE A 90 6.74 0.21 2.68
C PHE A 90 7.11 1.00 3.94
N VAL A 91 6.86 0.44 5.13
CA VAL A 91 7.24 1.06 6.42
C VAL A 91 8.76 1.23 6.50
N GLU A 92 9.53 0.22 6.09
CA GLU A 92 10.98 0.29 6.10
C GLU A 92 11.51 1.36 5.13
N TRP A 93 10.92 1.46 3.94
CA TRP A 93 11.25 2.53 3.01
C TRP A 93 10.92 3.92 3.57
N MET A 94 9.76 4.09 4.21
CA MET A 94 9.36 5.35 4.84
C MET A 94 10.29 5.74 5.98
N LYS A 95 10.78 4.78 6.79
CA LYS A 95 11.77 5.04 7.83
C LYS A 95 13.08 5.60 7.26
N GLN A 96 13.51 5.09 6.11
CA GLN A 96 14.71 5.60 5.42
C GLN A 96 14.48 7.01 4.83
N ALA A 97 13.26 7.31 4.39
CA ALA A 97 12.91 8.61 3.83
C ALA A 97 12.84 9.71 4.92
N VAL A 98 12.45 9.32 6.14
CA VAL A 98 12.38 10.21 7.32
C VAL A 98 13.61 9.96 8.18
N GLU A 99 14.51 10.93 8.24
CA GLU A 99 15.83 10.79 8.91
C GLU A 99 15.75 10.47 10.40
N THR A 100 14.62 10.77 11.04
CA THR A 100 14.42 10.47 12.46
C THR A 100 12.93 10.21 12.73
N VAL A 101 12.58 8.98 13.07
CA VAL A 101 11.30 8.70 13.72
C VAL A 101 11.51 8.93 15.21
N SER A 102 11.48 10.20 15.62
CA SER A 102 11.48 10.60 17.03
C SER A 102 10.06 10.98 17.45
N GLY A 103 9.74 10.82 18.70
CA GLY A 103 8.50 11.29 19.27
C GLY A 103 7.59 10.22 19.88
N VAL A 104 6.45 10.67 20.39
CA VAL A 104 5.48 9.82 21.08
C VAL A 104 4.70 8.97 20.07
N ALA A 105 4.71 7.65 20.27
CA ALA A 105 3.83 6.76 19.54
C ALA A 105 2.41 6.81 20.14
N ALA A 106 1.46 7.33 19.37
CA ALA A 106 0.05 7.27 19.73
C ALA A 106 -0.54 5.95 19.24
N VAL A 107 -1.27 5.24 20.09
CA VAL A 107 -1.98 4.01 19.74
C VAL A 107 -3.46 4.31 19.69
N GLY A 108 -4.09 4.05 18.55
CA GLY A 108 -5.52 4.27 18.32
C GLY A 108 -6.19 3.06 17.70
N GLY A 109 -7.37 2.71 18.18
CA GLY A 109 -8.20 1.66 17.60
C GLY A 109 -9.38 2.27 16.81
N LYS A 110 -9.60 1.76 15.59
CA LYS A 110 -10.70 2.19 14.74
C LYS A 110 -11.42 1.01 14.13
N GLN A 111 -12.75 1.03 14.15
CA GLN A 111 -13.55 0.06 13.44
C GLN A 111 -13.54 0.37 11.94
N ALA A 112 -13.11 -0.59 11.13
CA ALA A 112 -13.13 -0.45 9.68
C ALA A 112 -14.57 -0.41 9.16
N ARG A 113 -14.88 0.61 8.35
CA ARG A 113 -16.22 0.78 7.79
C ARG A 113 -16.54 -0.34 6.79
N ARG A 114 -17.81 -0.77 6.75
CA ARG A 114 -18.34 -1.77 5.80
C ARG A 114 -17.70 -3.17 5.92
N THR A 115 -17.09 -3.49 7.04
CA THR A 115 -16.51 -4.82 7.29
C THR A 115 -17.50 -5.79 7.94
N LYS A 116 -18.63 -5.29 8.45
CA LYS A 116 -19.72 -6.13 8.96
C LYS A 116 -20.53 -6.68 7.78
N SER A 117 -20.59 -7.99 7.63
CA SER A 117 -21.40 -8.67 6.60
C SER A 117 -21.99 -9.96 7.17
N GLY A 118 -23.32 -10.01 7.29
CA GLY A 118 -24.03 -11.17 7.82
C GLY A 118 -23.55 -11.54 9.23
N LYS A 119 -23.03 -12.76 9.39
CA LYS A 119 -22.52 -13.28 10.67
C LYS A 119 -21.09 -12.82 11.02
N ARG A 120 -20.39 -12.11 10.11
CA ARG A 120 -19.03 -11.65 10.36
C ARG A 120 -19.04 -10.43 11.27
N LYS A 121 -18.24 -10.49 12.34
CA LYS A 121 -17.99 -9.33 13.23
C LYS A 121 -17.27 -8.21 12.45
N PRO A 122 -17.48 -6.95 12.84
CA PRO A 122 -16.76 -5.84 12.22
C PRO A 122 -15.27 -5.92 12.54
N LEU A 123 -14.43 -5.63 11.56
CA LEU A 123 -12.98 -5.60 11.72
C LEU A 123 -12.57 -4.35 12.52
N HIS A 124 -11.84 -4.56 13.60
CA HIS A 124 -11.17 -3.48 14.34
C HIS A 124 -9.68 -3.45 13.96
N VAL A 125 -9.17 -2.26 13.72
CA VAL A 125 -7.76 -2.05 13.41
C VAL A 125 -7.16 -1.18 14.51
N VAL A 126 -6.11 -1.68 15.13
CA VAL A 126 -5.28 -0.91 16.07
C VAL A 126 -4.06 -0.44 15.31
N SER A 127 -3.79 0.86 15.35
CA SER A 127 -2.66 1.47 14.66
C SER A 127 -1.76 2.16 15.66
N ALA A 128 -0.46 1.97 15.52
CA ALA A 128 0.56 2.77 16.18
C ALA A 128 1.03 3.87 15.23
N PHE A 129 1.06 5.09 15.69
CA PHE A 129 1.29 6.27 14.88
C PHE A 129 2.32 7.18 15.53
N SER A 130 3.34 7.60 14.78
CA SER A 130 4.29 8.62 15.25
C SER A 130 3.69 10.01 15.08
N THR A 131 3.56 10.75 16.20
CA THR A 131 2.95 12.08 16.18
C THR A 131 3.83 13.14 15.53
N GLU A 132 5.15 12.99 15.60
CA GLU A 132 6.09 13.93 14.99
C GLU A 132 6.24 13.76 13.48
N SER A 133 6.45 12.51 13.03
CA SER A 133 6.67 12.24 11.61
C SER A 133 5.38 12.05 10.81
N GLY A 134 4.23 11.89 11.47
CA GLY A 134 2.97 11.58 10.81
C GLY A 134 2.90 10.16 10.22
N LEU A 135 3.80 9.27 10.64
CA LEU A 135 3.91 7.92 10.08
C LEU A 135 3.13 6.90 10.90
N VAL A 136 2.48 5.98 10.20
CA VAL A 136 1.94 4.74 10.80
C VAL A 136 3.10 3.77 10.97
N LEU A 137 3.42 3.44 12.22
CA LEU A 137 4.53 2.53 12.58
C LEU A 137 4.13 1.07 12.45
N GLY A 138 2.85 0.77 12.62
CA GLY A 138 2.30 -0.56 12.49
C GLY A 138 0.79 -0.58 12.66
N GLN A 139 0.15 -1.63 12.15
CA GLN A 139 -1.28 -1.88 12.30
C GLN A 139 -1.51 -3.34 12.62
N LEU A 140 -2.50 -3.60 13.47
CA LEU A 140 -2.94 -4.94 13.82
C LEU A 140 -4.46 -5.04 13.68
N ALA A 141 -4.92 -6.06 12.97
CA ALA A 141 -6.33 -6.39 12.90
C ALA A 141 -6.74 -7.17 14.15
N CYS A 142 -7.79 -6.72 14.83
CA CYS A 142 -8.33 -7.37 16.02
C CYS A 142 -9.79 -7.75 15.78
N GLU A 143 -10.18 -8.95 16.24
CA GLU A 143 -11.59 -9.38 16.15
C GLU A 143 -12.49 -8.75 17.20
N GLU A 144 -11.92 -8.27 18.30
CA GLU A 144 -12.63 -7.61 19.39
C GLU A 144 -12.07 -6.22 19.68
N LYS A 145 -12.96 -5.36 20.17
CA LYS A 145 -12.58 -4.01 20.60
C LYS A 145 -11.60 -4.15 21.76
N ALA A 146 -10.36 -3.66 21.58
CA ALA A 146 -9.43 -3.56 22.70
C ALA A 146 -10.11 -2.72 23.80
N THR A 147 -10.53 -3.37 24.86
CA THR A 147 -11.04 -2.71 26.06
C THR A 147 -9.86 -2.03 26.75
N ARG A 148 -10.02 -0.78 27.08
CA ARG A 148 -9.08 -0.01 27.91
C ARG A 148 -8.99 -0.61 29.30
#